data_5bae3f08efecc3b33ed116eebea7ffef
#
_entry.id   5bae3f08efecc3b33ed116eebea7ffef
#
_cell.length_a   1.000
_cell.length_b   1.000
_cell.length_c   1.000
_cell.angle_alpha   90.00
_cell.angle_beta   90.00
_cell.angle_gamma   90.00
#
_symmetry.space_group_name_H-M   'P 1'
#
loop_
_entity.id
_entity.type
_entity.pdbx_description
1 polymer ?
#
loop_
_entity_poly.entity_id
_entity_poly.type
_entity_poly.pdbx_seq_one_letter_code
_entity_poly.pdbx_strand_id
1 'polypeptide(L)'
;HHITLLSPFVTYFFTFFAGTGHVAYSVLPVIAEVAKDTGIRPERPLGIAVIASQQAITASPISAATIAMLSMLAGYNISLFDILKISIPCTLVGVLLSALYSMKVGKELKDDPEYQRRLAAGEISGDGYHTTEVASHGKALTSVILFLAATIGIVLFGSIDGLRPTFTTAQGEVQMEMSHIIEVLMLSAA
;
A
#
# COMPACT_ATOMS: atom_id res chain seq x y z
N HIS A 1 -12.08 17.37 -6.10
CA HIS A 1 -12.46 16.58 -4.93
C HIS A 1 -12.25 15.08 -5.11
N HIS A 2 -12.38 14.53 -6.34
CA HIS A 2 -12.22 13.09 -6.58
C HIS A 2 -10.82 12.57 -6.25
N ILE A 3 -9.76 13.33 -6.54
CA ILE A 3 -8.38 12.89 -6.27
C ILE A 3 -8.12 12.71 -4.76
N THR A 4 -8.65 13.57 -3.89
CA THR A 4 -8.49 13.43 -2.44
C THR A 4 -9.17 12.17 -1.91
N LEU A 5 -10.26 11.72 -2.54
CA LEU A 5 -10.91 10.47 -2.18
C LEU A 5 -10.25 9.25 -2.82
N LEU A 6 -9.76 9.37 -4.06
CA LEU A 6 -9.19 8.25 -4.80
C LEU A 6 -7.75 7.92 -4.37
N SER A 7 -6.91 8.93 -4.14
CA SER A 7 -5.50 8.77 -3.81
C SER A 7 -5.23 7.84 -2.61
N PRO A 8 -5.97 7.90 -1.48
CA PRO A 8 -5.72 7.02 -0.36
C PRO A 8 -6.02 5.55 -0.69
N PHE A 9 -7.06 5.26 -1.48
CA PHE A 9 -7.36 3.87 -1.85
C PHE A 9 -6.35 3.30 -2.82
N VAL A 10 -5.87 4.09 -3.77
CA VAL A 10 -4.79 3.69 -4.70
C VAL A 10 -3.52 3.39 -3.90
N THR A 11 -3.13 4.31 -3.02
CA THR A 11 -1.91 4.13 -2.19
C THR A 11 -2.07 2.98 -1.21
N TYR A 12 -3.26 2.82 -0.60
CA TYR A 12 -3.57 1.68 0.26
C TYR A 12 -3.40 0.36 -0.50
N PHE A 13 -3.98 0.26 -1.70
CA PHE A 13 -3.90 -0.95 -2.53
C PHE A 13 -2.45 -1.33 -2.82
N PHE A 14 -1.65 -0.41 -3.35
CA PHE A 14 -0.25 -0.69 -3.66
C PHE A 14 0.55 -1.06 -2.41
N THR A 15 0.36 -0.36 -1.31
CA THR A 15 1.07 -0.64 -0.05
C THR A 15 0.63 -1.97 0.56
N PHE A 16 -0.65 -2.31 0.50
CA PHE A 16 -1.19 -3.57 0.98
C PHE A 16 -0.49 -4.77 0.32
N PHE A 17 -0.38 -4.75 -1.01
CA PHE A 17 0.29 -5.81 -1.76
C PHE A 17 1.81 -5.77 -1.65
N ALA A 18 2.42 -4.61 -1.49
CA ALA A 18 3.86 -4.48 -1.31
C ALA A 18 4.34 -4.82 0.12
N GLY A 19 3.45 -4.76 1.11
CA GLY A 19 3.78 -4.99 2.52
C GLY A 19 4.69 -3.93 3.15
N THR A 20 4.97 -2.84 2.43
CA THR A 20 5.87 -1.77 2.86
C THR A 20 5.39 -0.39 2.42
N GLY A 21 5.56 0.61 3.28
CA GLY A 21 5.19 2.00 2.99
C GLY A 21 6.07 2.68 1.94
N HIS A 22 7.22 2.10 1.60
CA HIS A 22 8.13 2.70 0.61
C HIS A 22 7.51 2.82 -0.78
N VAL A 23 6.58 1.96 -1.14
CA VAL A 23 5.86 2.03 -2.42
C VAL A 23 5.06 3.33 -2.56
N ALA A 24 4.66 3.96 -1.46
CA ALA A 24 3.99 5.25 -1.48
C ALA A 24 4.84 6.32 -2.17
N TYR A 25 6.17 6.30 -2.02
CA TYR A 25 7.06 7.26 -2.67
C TYR A 25 6.97 7.25 -4.19
N SER A 26 6.61 6.14 -4.80
CA SER A 26 6.39 6.04 -6.25
C SER A 26 5.05 6.63 -6.68
N VAL A 27 4.05 6.62 -5.80
CA VAL A 27 2.69 7.08 -6.09
C VAL A 27 2.48 8.56 -5.74
N LEU A 28 3.15 9.06 -4.68
CA LEU A 28 2.98 10.43 -4.19
C LEU A 28 3.27 11.51 -5.25
N PRO A 29 4.35 11.42 -6.08
CA PRO A 29 4.58 12.41 -7.12
C PRO A 29 3.44 12.52 -8.14
N VAL A 30 2.88 11.37 -8.55
CA VAL A 30 1.73 11.32 -9.47
C VAL A 30 0.49 11.97 -8.85
N ILE A 31 0.23 11.69 -7.56
CA ILE A 31 -0.88 12.30 -6.82
C ILE A 31 -0.69 13.82 -6.74
N ALA A 32 0.54 14.29 -6.48
CA ALA A 32 0.85 15.73 -6.42
C ALA A 32 0.60 16.44 -7.75
N GLU A 33 1.03 15.82 -8.85
CA GLU A 33 0.84 16.34 -10.20
C GLU A 33 -0.66 16.45 -10.55
N VAL A 34 -1.41 15.36 -10.40
CA VAL A 34 -2.85 15.34 -10.68
C VAL A 34 -3.61 16.32 -9.79
N ALA A 35 -3.23 16.47 -8.51
CA ALA A 35 -3.84 17.44 -7.62
C ALA A 35 -3.61 18.86 -8.11
N LYS A 36 -2.39 19.19 -8.52
CA LYS A 36 -2.00 20.49 -9.06
C LYS A 36 -2.77 20.81 -10.35
N ASP A 37 -2.83 19.87 -11.30
CA ASP A 37 -3.53 20.02 -12.56
C ASP A 37 -5.05 20.25 -12.38
N THR A 38 -5.61 19.66 -11.33
CA THR A 38 -7.03 19.80 -10.99
C THR A 38 -7.31 21.01 -10.07
N GLY A 39 -6.30 21.82 -9.76
CA GLY A 39 -6.43 23.00 -8.90
C GLY A 39 -6.68 22.68 -7.41
N ILE A 40 -6.48 21.42 -7.02
CA ILE A 40 -6.62 20.98 -5.63
C ILE A 40 -5.27 21.14 -4.92
N ARG A 41 -5.31 21.65 -3.70
CA ARG A 41 -4.12 21.76 -2.86
C ARG A 41 -3.48 20.38 -2.61
N PRO A 42 -2.24 20.12 -3.08
CA PRO A 42 -1.64 18.78 -3.06
C PRO A 42 -1.49 18.19 -1.66
N GLU A 43 -1.34 19.02 -0.62
CA GLU A 43 -1.20 18.56 0.76
C GLU A 43 -2.35 17.67 1.23
N ARG A 44 -3.59 17.88 0.74
CA ARG A 44 -4.74 17.08 1.11
C ARG A 44 -4.63 15.64 0.60
N PRO A 45 -4.57 15.41 -0.73
CA PRO A 45 -4.48 14.05 -1.24
C PRO A 45 -3.15 13.37 -0.87
N LEU A 46 -2.05 14.12 -0.72
CA LEU A 46 -0.77 13.57 -0.27
C LEU A 46 -0.82 13.13 1.19
N GLY A 47 -1.34 13.98 2.08
CA GLY A 47 -1.42 13.66 3.51
C GLY A 47 -2.27 12.42 3.75
N ILE A 48 -3.45 12.33 3.11
CA ILE A 48 -4.30 11.16 3.28
C ILE A 48 -3.74 9.90 2.59
N ALA A 49 -3.01 10.04 1.49
CA ALA A 49 -2.32 8.93 0.84
C ALA A 49 -1.23 8.32 1.74
N VAL A 50 -0.46 9.17 2.45
CA VAL A 50 0.53 8.71 3.44
C VAL A 50 -0.16 7.97 4.59
N ILE A 51 -1.24 8.51 5.15
CA ILE A 51 -2.01 7.85 6.21
C ILE A 51 -2.53 6.49 5.73
N ALA A 52 -3.09 6.43 4.53
CA ALA A 52 -3.59 5.19 3.94
C ALA A 52 -2.49 4.15 3.74
N SER A 53 -1.29 4.57 3.33
CA SER A 53 -0.12 3.70 3.22
C SER A 53 0.24 3.08 4.58
N GLN A 54 0.30 3.86 5.65
CA GLN A 54 0.61 3.34 6.99
C GLN A 54 -0.47 2.37 7.50
N GLN A 55 -1.74 2.67 7.26
CA GLN A 55 -2.84 1.76 7.59
C GLN A 55 -2.77 0.46 6.79
N ALA A 56 -2.40 0.53 5.52
CA ALA A 56 -2.27 -0.64 4.66
C ALA A 56 -1.17 -1.61 5.11
N ILE A 57 -0.06 -1.11 5.66
CA ILE A 57 1.00 -1.97 6.23
C ILE A 57 0.42 -2.85 7.35
N THR A 58 -0.41 -2.28 8.22
CA THR A 58 -1.04 -3.01 9.33
C THR A 58 -2.01 -4.09 8.85
N ALA A 59 -2.63 -3.89 7.69
CA ALA A 59 -3.56 -4.83 7.09
C ALA A 59 -2.89 -5.80 6.09
N SER A 60 -1.64 -5.56 5.72
CA SER A 60 -0.95 -6.36 4.69
C SER A 60 -0.58 -7.75 5.21
N PRO A 61 -0.89 -8.83 4.45
CA PRO A 61 -0.51 -10.20 4.81
C PRO A 61 1.00 -10.47 4.80
N ILE A 62 1.76 -9.64 4.08
CA ILE A 62 3.20 -9.80 3.88
C ILE A 62 4.03 -8.77 4.64
N SER A 63 3.41 -7.92 5.44
CA SER A 63 4.16 -6.93 6.23
C SER A 63 4.86 -7.58 7.42
N ALA A 64 6.02 -7.04 7.76
CA ALA A 64 6.77 -7.47 8.94
C ALA A 64 5.94 -7.36 10.23
N ALA A 65 5.06 -6.38 10.32
CA ALA A 65 4.17 -6.19 11.47
C ALA A 65 3.18 -7.34 11.62
N THR A 66 2.55 -7.76 10.53
CA THR A 66 1.59 -8.89 10.52
C THR A 66 2.29 -10.21 10.84
N ILE A 67 3.50 -10.42 10.29
CA ILE A 67 4.31 -11.62 10.56
C ILE A 67 4.71 -11.67 12.03
N ALA A 68 5.20 -10.57 12.59
CA ALA A 68 5.56 -10.50 14.00
C ALA A 68 4.34 -10.74 14.91
N MET A 69 3.19 -10.17 14.59
CA MET A 69 1.95 -10.40 15.32
C MET A 69 1.52 -11.87 15.26
N LEU A 70 1.57 -12.49 14.09
CA LEU A 70 1.26 -13.91 13.92
C LEU A 70 2.17 -14.80 14.76
N SER A 71 3.47 -14.51 14.79
CA SER A 71 4.44 -15.24 15.62
C SER A 71 4.17 -15.09 17.11
N MET A 72 3.79 -13.90 17.58
CA MET A 72 3.43 -13.68 18.99
C MET A 72 2.14 -14.39 19.39
N LEU A 73 1.24 -14.62 18.45
CA LEU A 73 -0.07 -15.25 18.65
C LEU A 73 -0.06 -16.76 18.35
N ALA A 74 1.08 -17.35 18.01
CA ALA A 74 1.20 -18.77 17.63
C ALA A 74 0.64 -19.75 18.68
N GLY A 75 0.69 -19.39 19.98
CA GLY A 75 0.14 -20.20 21.08
C GLY A 75 -1.39 -20.15 21.23
N TYR A 76 -2.08 -19.30 20.48
CA TYR A 76 -3.52 -19.06 20.61
C TYR A 76 -4.36 -19.62 19.47
N ASN A 77 -3.80 -20.41 18.57
CA ASN A 77 -4.45 -20.94 17.37
C ASN A 77 -5.09 -19.86 16.47
N ILE A 78 -4.45 -18.70 16.38
CA ILE A 78 -4.89 -17.59 15.54
C ILE A 78 -4.17 -17.72 14.18
N SER A 79 -4.95 -17.78 13.11
CA SER A 79 -4.47 -17.84 11.73
C SER A 79 -4.20 -16.43 11.17
N LEU A 80 -3.43 -16.38 10.08
CA LEU A 80 -3.26 -15.14 9.31
C LEU A 80 -4.62 -14.56 8.88
N PHE A 81 -5.55 -15.41 8.46
CA PHE A 81 -6.88 -14.98 8.04
C PHE A 81 -7.68 -14.30 9.16
N ASP A 82 -7.56 -14.76 10.41
CA ASP A 82 -8.23 -14.14 11.55
C ASP A 82 -7.73 -12.73 11.80
N ILE A 83 -6.41 -12.51 11.65
CA ILE A 83 -5.82 -11.17 11.74
C ILE A 83 -6.34 -10.28 10.60
N LEU A 84 -6.29 -10.75 9.36
CA LEU A 84 -6.70 -9.98 8.19
C LEU A 84 -8.19 -9.65 8.19
N LYS A 85 -9.04 -10.56 8.64
CA LYS A 85 -10.49 -10.36 8.75
C LYS A 85 -10.86 -9.19 9.65
N ILE A 86 -10.02 -8.85 10.61
CA ILE A 86 -10.22 -7.71 11.51
C ILE A 86 -9.48 -6.48 10.97
N SER A 87 -8.21 -6.61 10.61
CA SER A 87 -7.36 -5.49 10.24
C SER A 87 -7.80 -4.81 8.94
N ILE A 88 -8.19 -5.56 7.91
CA ILE A 88 -8.61 -4.98 6.63
C ILE A 88 -9.83 -4.06 6.78
N PRO A 89 -10.98 -4.51 7.33
CA PRO A 89 -12.13 -3.62 7.43
C PRO A 89 -11.90 -2.44 8.36
N CYS A 90 -11.20 -2.63 9.48
CA CYS A 90 -10.91 -1.54 10.42
C CYS A 90 -10.04 -0.45 9.79
N THR A 91 -8.98 -0.84 9.08
CA THR A 91 -8.09 0.12 8.41
C THR A 91 -8.77 0.81 7.23
N LEU A 92 -9.58 0.10 6.43
CA LEU A 92 -10.34 0.71 5.35
C LEU A 92 -11.36 1.73 5.84
N VAL A 93 -12.08 1.44 6.93
CA VAL A 93 -12.98 2.41 7.57
C VAL A 93 -12.20 3.62 8.08
N GLY A 94 -11.06 3.41 8.73
CA GLY A 94 -10.17 4.48 9.18
C GLY A 94 -9.70 5.38 8.04
N VAL A 95 -9.27 4.78 6.93
CA VAL A 95 -8.85 5.50 5.72
C VAL A 95 -10.02 6.31 5.13
N LEU A 96 -11.21 5.71 5.02
CA LEU A 96 -12.40 6.38 4.50
C LEU A 96 -12.78 7.59 5.34
N LEU A 97 -12.85 7.45 6.66
CA LEU A 97 -13.19 8.54 7.57
C LEU A 97 -12.16 9.66 7.51
N SER A 98 -10.87 9.32 7.46
CA SER A 98 -9.78 10.28 7.32
C SER A 98 -9.82 11.01 5.96
N ALA A 99 -10.16 10.30 4.88
CA ALA A 99 -10.33 10.90 3.56
C ALA A 99 -11.49 11.89 3.53
N LEU A 100 -12.64 11.52 4.09
CA LEU A 100 -13.81 12.40 4.19
C LEU A 100 -13.52 13.65 5.03
N TYR A 101 -12.75 13.49 6.11
CA TYR A 101 -12.29 14.63 6.91
C TYR A 101 -11.35 15.55 6.12
N SER A 102 -10.34 14.97 5.43
CA SER A 102 -9.36 15.71 4.63
C SER A 102 -9.99 16.53 3.51
N MET A 103 -11.12 16.09 2.95
CA MET A 103 -11.86 16.85 1.93
C MET A 103 -12.36 18.22 2.43
N LYS A 104 -12.53 18.39 3.74
CA LYS A 104 -13.04 19.61 4.38
C LYS A 104 -11.93 20.51 4.91
N VAL A 105 -10.68 20.07 4.91
CA VAL A 105 -9.56 20.78 5.52
C VAL A 105 -8.79 21.61 4.49
N GLY A 106 -8.45 22.84 4.86
CA GLY A 106 -7.57 23.72 4.07
C GLY A 106 -8.30 24.49 2.95
N LYS A 107 -7.56 25.41 2.29
CA LYS A 107 -8.04 26.24 1.18
C LYS A 107 -7.66 25.60 -0.16
N GLU A 108 -8.42 25.88 -1.20
CA GLU A 108 -8.04 25.54 -2.57
C GLU A 108 -6.87 26.41 -3.07
N LEU A 109 -6.12 25.95 -4.06
CA LEU A 109 -4.97 26.70 -4.62
C LEU A 109 -5.35 28.06 -5.15
N LYS A 110 -6.54 28.20 -5.74
CA LYS A 110 -7.07 29.47 -6.24
C LYS A 110 -7.34 30.51 -5.13
N ASP A 111 -7.61 30.04 -3.91
CA ASP A 111 -7.97 30.85 -2.75
C ASP A 111 -6.78 31.02 -1.77
N ASP A 112 -5.61 30.48 -2.13
CA ASP A 112 -4.38 30.58 -1.34
C ASP A 112 -3.53 31.77 -1.82
N PRO A 113 -3.43 32.87 -1.05
CA PRO A 113 -2.69 34.05 -1.46
C PRO A 113 -1.20 33.81 -1.62
N GLU A 114 -0.61 32.90 -0.87
CA GLU A 114 0.82 32.57 -0.98
C GLU A 114 1.11 31.78 -2.26
N TYR A 115 0.24 30.84 -2.63
CA TYR A 115 0.34 30.13 -3.90
C TYR A 115 0.25 31.11 -5.08
N GLN A 116 -0.74 32.03 -5.05
CA GLN A 116 -0.93 33.02 -6.11
C GLN A 116 0.25 33.98 -6.21
N ARG A 117 0.82 34.39 -5.07
CA ARG A 117 2.02 35.23 -5.03
C ARG A 117 3.21 34.53 -5.69
N ARG A 118 3.47 33.27 -5.36
CA ARG A 118 4.58 32.49 -5.92
C ARG A 118 4.40 32.21 -7.41
N LEU A 119 3.17 31.97 -7.84
CA LEU A 119 2.83 31.79 -9.24
C LEU A 119 3.09 33.07 -10.03
N ALA A 120 2.65 34.22 -9.50
CA ALA A 120 2.87 35.53 -10.12
C ALA A 120 4.36 35.93 -10.14
N ALA A 121 5.13 35.49 -9.14
CA ALA A 121 6.59 35.72 -9.08
C ALA A 121 7.39 34.75 -10.00
N GLY A 122 6.73 33.77 -10.64
CA GLY A 122 7.41 32.75 -11.45
C GLY A 122 8.27 31.75 -10.64
N GLU A 123 8.10 31.73 -9.32
CA GLU A 123 8.82 30.80 -8.43
C GLU A 123 8.29 29.37 -8.55
N ILE A 124 7.06 29.21 -9.03
CA ILE A 124 6.39 27.91 -9.25
C ILE A 124 6.01 27.84 -10.72
N SER A 125 6.56 26.87 -11.46
CA SER A 125 6.11 26.60 -12.83
C SER A 125 4.75 25.88 -12.77
N GLY A 126 3.84 26.29 -13.65
CA GLY A 126 2.57 25.58 -13.86
C GLY A 126 2.74 24.23 -14.51
N ASP A 127 3.92 23.94 -15.08
CA ASP A 127 4.20 22.70 -15.78
C ASP A 127 4.49 21.57 -14.78
N GLY A 128 3.77 20.46 -14.91
CA GLY A 128 3.89 19.27 -14.09
C GLY A 128 5.29 18.63 -14.17
N TYR A 129 5.62 17.80 -13.20
CA TYR A 129 6.81 16.96 -13.26
C TYR A 129 6.70 16.01 -14.44
N HIS A 130 7.63 16.11 -15.40
CA HIS A 130 7.74 15.11 -16.47
C HIS A 130 8.06 13.76 -15.83
N THR A 131 7.13 12.84 -15.90
CA THR A 131 7.33 11.46 -15.46
C THR A 131 8.42 10.83 -16.29
N THR A 132 9.42 10.26 -15.63
CA THR A 132 10.47 9.44 -16.23
C THR A 132 9.83 8.33 -17.07
N GLU A 133 10.37 8.05 -18.25
CA GLU A 133 9.85 7.05 -19.20
C GLU A 133 9.51 5.73 -18.50
N VAL A 134 8.28 5.31 -18.67
CA VAL A 134 7.76 4.05 -18.11
C VAL A 134 8.46 2.88 -18.81
N ALA A 135 9.03 1.98 -18.02
CA ALA A 135 9.54 0.70 -18.51
C ALA A 135 8.51 0.00 -19.40
N SER A 136 8.97 -0.73 -20.42
CA SER A 136 8.12 -1.44 -21.40
C SER A 136 6.89 -2.05 -20.73
N HIS A 137 5.71 -1.66 -21.18
CA HIS A 137 4.40 -2.08 -20.62
C HIS A 137 4.27 -3.59 -20.40
N GLY A 138 4.87 -4.41 -21.27
CA GLY A 138 4.85 -5.87 -21.14
C GLY A 138 5.63 -6.39 -19.93
N LYS A 139 6.83 -5.89 -19.69
CA LYS A 139 7.65 -6.30 -18.54
C LYS A 139 7.03 -5.84 -17.21
N ALA A 140 6.51 -4.61 -17.18
CA ALA A 140 5.84 -4.08 -15.99
C ALA A 140 4.59 -4.90 -15.65
N LEU A 141 3.77 -5.27 -16.63
CA LEU A 141 2.58 -6.09 -16.41
C LEU A 141 2.94 -7.49 -15.90
N THR A 142 3.99 -8.12 -16.46
CA THR A 142 4.46 -9.43 -16.01
C THR A 142 4.91 -9.39 -14.55
N SER A 143 5.70 -8.39 -14.16
CA SER A 143 6.15 -8.22 -12.77
C SER A 143 4.98 -8.03 -11.81
N VAL A 144 3.98 -7.22 -12.18
CA VAL A 144 2.77 -7.02 -11.38
C VAL A 144 1.99 -8.32 -11.21
N ILE A 145 1.80 -9.09 -12.29
CA ILE A 145 1.08 -10.37 -12.23
C ILE A 145 1.81 -11.36 -11.33
N LEU A 146 3.13 -11.51 -11.48
CA LEU A 146 3.94 -12.41 -10.64
C LEU A 146 3.88 -12.00 -9.17
N PHE A 147 4.00 -10.70 -8.89
CA PHE A 147 3.93 -10.18 -7.53
C PHE A 147 2.56 -10.41 -6.88
N LEU A 148 1.48 -10.15 -7.62
CA LEU A 148 0.12 -10.42 -7.13
C LEU A 148 -0.13 -11.92 -6.92
N ALA A 149 0.36 -12.78 -7.82
CA ALA A 149 0.25 -14.22 -7.67
C ALA A 149 1.01 -14.71 -6.42
N ALA A 150 2.22 -14.21 -6.17
CA ALA A 150 2.97 -14.52 -4.96
C ALA A 150 2.22 -14.09 -3.69
N THR A 151 1.66 -12.88 -3.68
CA THR A 151 0.88 -12.37 -2.53
C THR A 151 -0.37 -13.22 -2.26
N ILE A 152 -1.10 -13.60 -3.32
CA ILE A 152 -2.25 -14.51 -3.20
C ILE A 152 -1.80 -15.88 -2.67
N GLY A 153 -0.66 -16.39 -3.15
CA GLY A 153 -0.06 -17.61 -2.64
C GLY A 153 0.21 -17.56 -1.14
N ILE A 154 0.81 -16.48 -0.65
CA ILE A 154 1.06 -16.26 0.79
C ILE A 154 -0.24 -16.35 1.60
N VAL A 155 -1.30 -15.67 1.14
CA VAL A 155 -2.61 -15.69 1.82
C VAL A 155 -3.18 -17.12 1.85
N LEU A 156 -3.14 -17.83 0.73
CA LEU A 156 -3.66 -19.21 0.63
C LEU A 156 -2.88 -20.17 1.54
N PHE A 157 -1.56 -20.18 1.47
CA PHE A 157 -0.72 -21.03 2.32
C PHE A 157 -0.80 -20.64 3.81
N GLY A 158 -1.01 -19.36 4.10
CA GLY A 158 -1.17 -18.88 5.47
C GLY A 158 -2.54 -19.18 6.07
N SER A 159 -3.57 -19.31 5.23
CA SER A 159 -4.97 -19.49 5.68
C SER A 159 -5.42 -20.96 5.68
N ILE A 160 -4.81 -21.81 4.88
CA ILE A 160 -5.22 -23.20 4.69
C ILE A 160 -4.07 -24.12 5.11
N ASP A 161 -4.14 -24.68 6.32
CA ASP A 161 -3.07 -25.53 6.86
C ASP A 161 -2.74 -26.75 5.97
N GLY A 162 -3.72 -27.33 5.28
CA GLY A 162 -3.51 -28.45 4.37
C GLY A 162 -2.76 -28.14 3.07
N LEU A 163 -2.54 -26.86 2.75
CA LEU A 163 -1.78 -26.42 1.57
C LEU A 163 -0.30 -26.13 1.89
N ARG A 164 0.07 -26.06 3.16
CA ARG A 164 1.46 -25.78 3.55
C ARG A 164 2.37 -26.94 3.16
N PRO A 165 3.50 -26.67 2.46
CA PRO A 165 4.47 -27.71 2.14
C PRO A 165 5.01 -28.40 3.40
N THR A 166 5.07 -29.71 3.37
CA THR A 166 5.70 -30.53 4.41
C THR A 166 7.01 -31.12 3.88
N PHE A 167 8.04 -31.10 4.69
CA PHE A 167 9.34 -31.69 4.36
C PHE A 167 9.66 -32.81 5.35
N THR A 168 10.13 -33.93 4.82
CA THR A 168 10.61 -35.03 5.62
C THR A 168 12.06 -34.75 6.04
N THR A 169 12.26 -34.49 7.32
CA THR A 169 13.58 -34.29 7.92
C THR A 169 13.99 -35.59 8.68
N ALA A 170 15.26 -35.66 9.10
CA ALA A 170 15.75 -36.76 9.93
C ALA A 170 15.00 -36.87 11.29
N GLN A 171 14.25 -35.84 11.69
CA GLN A 171 13.48 -35.79 12.93
C GLN A 171 11.97 -36.02 12.72
N GLY A 172 11.52 -36.25 11.48
CA GLY A 172 10.13 -36.44 11.12
C GLY A 172 9.63 -35.47 10.05
N GLU A 173 8.33 -35.49 9.79
CA GLU A 173 7.68 -34.50 8.91
C GLU A 173 7.55 -33.17 9.61
N VAL A 174 8.11 -32.13 9.01
CA VAL A 174 8.03 -30.75 9.49
C VAL A 174 7.30 -29.91 8.44
N GLN A 175 6.25 -29.21 8.86
CA GLN A 175 5.55 -28.28 8.03
C GLN A 175 6.34 -26.96 7.90
N MET A 176 6.39 -26.39 6.70
CA MET A 176 7.11 -25.12 6.47
C MET A 176 6.47 -23.99 7.28
N GLU A 177 7.28 -23.25 8.01
CA GLU A 177 6.81 -22.05 8.73
C GLU A 177 6.38 -20.95 7.76
N MET A 178 5.41 -20.16 8.19
CA MET A 178 4.84 -19.07 7.37
C MET A 178 5.89 -18.03 6.95
N SER A 179 6.86 -17.76 7.80
CA SER A 179 8.00 -16.88 7.51
C SER A 179 8.79 -17.34 6.27
N HIS A 180 9.12 -18.62 6.19
CA HIS A 180 9.85 -19.19 5.05
C HIS A 180 9.01 -19.19 3.76
N ILE A 181 7.70 -19.42 3.86
CA ILE A 181 6.80 -19.33 2.70
C ILE A 181 6.80 -17.92 2.13
N ILE A 182 6.71 -16.93 3.00
CA ILE A 182 6.75 -15.51 2.59
C ILE A 182 8.09 -15.16 1.94
N GLU A 183 9.20 -15.55 2.55
CA GLU A 183 10.55 -15.32 2.01
C GLU A 183 10.72 -15.92 0.61
N VAL A 184 10.37 -17.19 0.43
CA VAL A 184 10.49 -17.90 -0.86
C VAL A 184 9.62 -17.26 -1.93
N LEU A 185 8.36 -16.99 -1.63
CA LEU A 185 7.43 -16.38 -2.59
C LEU A 185 7.81 -14.94 -2.96
N MET A 186 8.26 -14.15 -2.01
CA MET A 186 8.69 -12.77 -2.27
C MET A 186 10.00 -12.72 -3.06
N LEU A 187 10.97 -13.58 -2.76
CA LEU A 187 12.22 -13.68 -3.52
C LEU A 187 11.97 -14.19 -4.96
N SER A 188 10.98 -15.05 -5.16
CA SER A 188 10.65 -15.55 -6.51
C SER A 188 9.93 -14.51 -7.37
N ALA A 189 9.35 -13.47 -6.76
CA ALA A 189 8.62 -12.40 -7.44
C ALA A 189 9.45 -11.12 -7.67
N ALA A 190 10.64 -11.03 -7.06
CA ALA A 190 11.56 -9.91 -7.19
C ALA A 190 12.42 -10.01 -8.45
#